data_6e2e0ef332d3bdf8f13922fc5a32a13e
#
_entry.id   6e2e0ef332d3bdf8f13922fc5a32a13e
#
_cell.length_a   1.000
_cell.length_b   1.000
_cell.length_c   1.000
_cell.angle_alpha   90.00
_cell.angle_beta   90.00
_cell.angle_gamma   90.00
#
_symmetry.space_group_name_H-M   'P 1'
#
loop_
_entity.id
_entity.type
_entity.pdbx_description
1 polymer ?
#
loop_
_entity_poly.entity_id
_entity_poly.type
_entity_poly.pdbx_seq_one_letter_code
_entity_poly.pdbx_strand_id
1 'polypeptide(L)'
;MNQFGLDLGDYLLTKGWEKVNNKRDYYNIFVKKVDGQVIEEVIVSLDEDVPDFQRVMDETIVKICKIENISYSQLFGEMFKILFTKYDIE
;
A
#
# COMPACT_ATOMS: atom_id res chain seq x y z
N MET A 1 -2.72 10.75 11.45
CA MET A 1 -2.86 9.66 10.49
C MET A 1 -1.92 9.86 9.33
N ASN A 2 -1.30 8.81 8.88
CA ASN A 2 -0.27 8.89 7.86
C ASN A 2 -0.88 8.91 6.46
N GLN A 3 -0.78 10.05 5.79
CA GLN A 3 -1.34 10.19 4.45
C GLN A 3 -0.67 9.25 3.44
N PHE A 4 0.62 9.02 3.60
CA PHE A 4 1.32 8.10 2.71
C PHE A 4 0.72 6.70 2.77
N GLY A 5 0.38 6.24 3.97
CA GLY A 5 -0.25 4.92 4.13
C GLY A 5 -1.59 4.84 3.44
N LEU A 6 -2.39 5.90 3.55
CA LEU A 6 -3.69 5.94 2.87
C LEU A 6 -3.51 5.93 1.36
N ASP A 7 -2.56 6.70 0.86
CA ASP A 7 -2.31 6.76 -0.58
C ASP A 7 -1.77 5.44 -1.11
N LEU A 8 -0.91 4.79 -0.35
CA LEU A 8 -0.40 3.48 -0.72
C LEU A 8 -1.52 2.46 -0.79
N GLY A 9 -2.44 2.52 0.17
CA GLY A 9 -3.61 1.62 0.15
C GLY A 9 -4.46 1.85 -1.09
N ASP A 10 -4.70 3.11 -1.45
CA ASP A 10 -5.46 3.42 -2.65
C ASP A 10 -4.77 2.86 -3.90
N TYR A 11 -3.44 3.01 -3.95
CA TYR A 11 -2.67 2.44 -5.06
C TYR A 11 -2.86 0.93 -5.13
N LEU A 12 -2.77 0.25 -4.00
CA LEU A 12 -2.89 -1.21 -3.98
C LEU A 12 -4.26 -1.66 -4.50
N LEU A 13 -5.31 -0.93 -4.15
CA LEU A 13 -6.64 -1.27 -4.65
C LEU A 13 -6.71 -1.14 -6.17
N THR A 14 -6.02 -0.16 -6.75
CA THR A 14 -6.02 -0.02 -8.21
C THR A 14 -5.26 -1.14 -8.89
N LYS A 15 -4.38 -1.83 -8.15
CA LYS A 15 -3.59 -2.93 -8.71
C LYS A 15 -4.20 -4.29 -8.39
N GLY A 16 -5.42 -4.31 -7.90
CA GLY A 16 -6.11 -5.56 -7.67
C GLY A 16 -5.85 -6.21 -6.33
N TRP A 17 -5.15 -5.53 -5.43
CA TRP A 17 -5.02 -6.04 -4.06
C TRP A 17 -6.35 -5.84 -3.35
N GLU A 18 -6.61 -6.68 -2.36
CA GLU A 18 -7.84 -6.62 -1.58
C GLU A 18 -7.53 -6.26 -0.14
N LYS A 19 -8.31 -5.34 0.39
CA LYS A 19 -8.18 -4.97 1.80
C LYS A 19 -8.89 -5.99 2.65
N VAL A 20 -8.20 -6.48 3.68
CA VAL A 20 -8.73 -7.48 4.59
C VAL A 20 -9.17 -6.78 5.87
N ASN A 21 -10.32 -7.16 6.39
CA ASN A 21 -10.79 -6.60 7.65
C ASN A 21 -9.88 -7.03 8.78
N ASN A 22 -9.59 -6.09 9.67
CA ASN A 22 -8.84 -6.42 10.87
C ASN A 22 -9.43 -5.60 12.02
N LYS A 23 -9.00 -5.91 13.25
CA LYS A 23 -9.59 -5.30 14.44
C LYS A 23 -8.89 -4.02 14.88
N ARG A 24 -7.80 -3.68 14.22
CA ARG A 24 -7.01 -2.50 14.60
C ARG A 24 -7.25 -1.40 13.60
N ASP A 25 -7.20 -0.16 14.05
CA ASP A 25 -7.44 0.98 13.17
C ASP A 25 -6.17 1.74 12.81
N TYR A 26 -5.00 1.30 13.31
CA TYR A 26 -3.75 1.98 13.01
C TYR A 26 -2.98 1.30 11.87
N TYR A 27 -3.55 0.27 11.25
CA TYR A 27 -2.95 -0.30 10.04
C TYR A 27 -4.03 -1.01 9.24
N ASN A 28 -3.74 -1.19 7.96
CA ASN A 28 -4.57 -1.96 7.05
C ASN A 28 -3.77 -3.14 6.53
N ILE A 29 -4.45 -4.23 6.25
CA ILE A 29 -3.84 -5.43 5.67
C ILE A 29 -4.37 -5.56 4.25
N PHE A 30 -3.48 -5.77 3.30
CA PHE A 30 -3.86 -6.02 1.92
C PHE A 30 -3.29 -7.34 1.45
N VAL A 31 -4.05 -8.06 0.66
CA VAL A 31 -3.59 -9.33 0.09
C VAL A 31 -3.67 -9.29 -1.41
N LYS A 32 -2.71 -9.94 -2.05
CA LYS A 32 -2.71 -10.14 -3.49
C LYS A 32 -3.11 -11.56 -3.77
N LYS A 33 -4.07 -11.76 -4.66
CA LYS A 33 -4.54 -13.09 -5.02
C LYS A 33 -4.29 -13.34 -6.49
N VAL A 34 -3.99 -14.61 -6.80
CA VAL A 34 -3.91 -15.10 -8.17
C VAL A 34 -4.71 -16.39 -8.20
N ASP A 35 -5.68 -16.44 -9.09
CA ASP A 35 -6.57 -17.61 -9.22
C ASP A 35 -7.21 -17.97 -7.89
N GLY A 36 -7.60 -16.95 -7.13
CA GLY A 36 -8.30 -17.15 -5.86
C GLY A 36 -7.42 -17.45 -4.69
N GLN A 37 -6.10 -17.56 -4.88
CA GLN A 37 -5.17 -17.88 -3.80
C GLN A 37 -4.33 -16.67 -3.42
N VAL A 38 -4.17 -16.46 -2.12
CA VAL A 38 -3.34 -15.38 -1.61
C VAL A 38 -1.88 -15.72 -1.86
N ILE A 39 -1.18 -14.87 -2.61
CA ILE A 39 0.23 -15.06 -2.88
C ILE A 39 1.11 -14.12 -2.09
N GLU A 40 0.54 -13.07 -1.52
CA GLU A 40 1.30 -12.13 -0.69
C GLU A 40 0.35 -11.36 0.20
N GLU A 41 0.86 -10.96 1.36
CA GLU A 41 0.12 -10.14 2.31
C GLU A 41 1.05 -9.04 2.79
N VAL A 42 0.53 -7.81 2.84
CA VAL A 42 1.32 -6.68 3.32
C VAL A 42 0.53 -5.89 4.34
N ILE A 43 1.25 -5.25 5.25
CA ILE A 43 0.68 -4.40 6.27
C ILE A 43 1.03 -2.95 5.91
N VAL A 44 0.01 -2.12 5.80
CA VAL A 44 0.20 -0.69 5.54
C VAL A 44 -0.10 0.04 6.83
N SER A 45 0.93 0.56 7.47
CA SER A 45 0.76 1.26 8.74
C SER A 45 0.19 2.64 8.52
N LEU A 46 -0.74 3.03 9.39
CA LEU A 46 -1.37 4.34 9.32
C LEU A 46 -0.93 5.26 10.47
N ASP A 47 -0.06 4.76 11.33
CA ASP A 47 0.39 5.50 12.50
C ASP A 47 1.92 5.50 12.56
N GLU A 48 2.50 6.64 12.21
CA GLU A 48 3.95 6.76 12.17
C GLU A 48 4.59 6.81 13.56
N ASP A 49 3.78 6.89 14.60
CA ASP A 49 4.30 6.90 15.97
C ASP A 49 4.53 5.50 16.53
N VAL A 50 4.10 4.48 15.80
CA VAL A 50 4.37 3.10 16.21
C VAL A 50 5.86 2.83 16.06
N PRO A 51 6.51 2.22 17.08
CA PRO A 51 7.97 2.04 17.04
C PRO A 51 8.51 1.36 15.79
N ASP A 52 7.78 0.41 15.25
CA ASP A 52 8.25 -0.35 14.08
C ASP A 52 7.80 0.25 12.75
N PHE A 53 7.24 1.44 12.77
CA PHE A 53 6.63 2.01 11.58
C PHE A 53 7.55 1.96 10.36
N GLN A 54 8.76 2.49 10.50
CA GLN A 54 9.67 2.60 9.36
C GLN A 54 10.05 1.22 8.81
N ARG A 55 10.36 0.29 9.71
CA ARG A 55 10.74 -1.06 9.29
C ARG A 55 9.59 -1.77 8.57
N VAL A 56 8.39 -1.65 9.13
CA VAL A 56 7.21 -2.31 8.54
C VAL A 56 6.91 -1.73 7.16
N MET A 57 6.99 -0.41 7.04
CA MET A 57 6.71 0.22 5.74
C MET A 57 7.77 -0.10 4.71
N ASP A 58 9.04 -0.16 5.12
CA ASP A 58 10.11 -0.54 4.20
C ASP A 58 9.90 -1.95 3.67
N GLU A 59 9.56 -2.88 4.55
CA GLU A 59 9.30 -4.26 4.16
C GLU A 59 8.09 -4.36 3.24
N THR A 60 7.07 -3.59 3.55
CA THR A 60 5.85 -3.57 2.74
C THR A 60 6.15 -3.08 1.33
N ILE A 61 6.91 -2.01 1.20
CA ILE A 61 7.26 -1.44 -0.10
C ILE A 61 8.08 -2.44 -0.92
N VAL A 62 9.02 -3.12 -0.27
CA VAL A 62 9.83 -4.14 -0.96
C VAL A 62 8.93 -5.25 -1.51
N LYS A 63 8.00 -5.73 -0.70
CA LYS A 63 7.09 -6.79 -1.14
C LYS A 63 6.23 -6.35 -2.32
N ILE A 64 5.69 -5.14 -2.24
CA ILE A 64 4.85 -4.61 -3.30
C ILE A 64 5.62 -4.51 -4.61
N CYS A 65 6.81 -3.93 -4.55
CA CYS A 65 7.64 -3.76 -5.74
C CYS A 65 7.99 -5.11 -6.36
N LYS A 66 8.23 -6.10 -5.52
CA LYS A 66 8.58 -7.43 -5.99
C LYS A 66 7.39 -8.09 -6.70
N ILE A 67 6.22 -8.03 -6.09
CA ILE A 67 5.03 -8.65 -6.66
C ILE A 67 4.59 -7.95 -7.94
N GLU A 68 4.63 -6.63 -7.93
CA GLU A 68 4.22 -5.84 -9.10
C GLU A 68 5.32 -5.73 -10.15
N ASN A 69 6.52 -6.19 -9.81
CA ASN A 69 7.67 -6.18 -10.71
C ASN A 69 7.99 -4.75 -11.18
N ILE A 70 8.08 -3.84 -10.24
CA ILE A 70 8.38 -2.44 -10.53
C ILE A 70 9.46 -1.94 -9.58
N SER A 71 10.07 -0.83 -9.94
CA SER A 71 11.06 -0.18 -9.09
C SER A 71 10.36 0.75 -8.11
N TYR A 72 11.11 1.21 -7.12
CA TYR A 72 10.60 2.22 -6.18
C TYR A 72 10.15 3.47 -6.94
N SER A 73 10.94 3.91 -7.89
CA SER A 73 10.60 5.10 -8.67
C SER A 73 9.29 4.94 -9.40
N GLN A 74 9.05 3.76 -9.96
CA GLN A 74 7.79 3.50 -10.64
C GLN A 74 6.64 3.49 -9.66
N LEU A 75 6.83 2.88 -8.50
CA LEU A 75 5.78 2.84 -7.49
C LEU A 75 5.38 4.25 -7.10
N PHE A 76 6.35 5.08 -6.73
CA PHE A 76 6.04 6.44 -6.30
C PHE A 76 5.50 7.28 -7.43
N GLY A 77 5.97 7.06 -8.64
CA GLY A 77 5.44 7.75 -9.80
C GLY A 77 3.98 7.42 -10.06
N GLU A 78 3.62 6.15 -9.93
CA GLU A 78 2.24 5.74 -10.13
C GLU A 78 1.34 6.24 -9.01
N MET A 79 1.83 6.23 -7.78
CA MET A 79 1.09 6.80 -6.67
C MET A 79 0.84 8.28 -6.87
N PHE A 80 1.84 8.98 -7.37
CA PHE A 80 1.73 10.41 -7.64
C PHE A 80 0.65 10.68 -8.70
N LYS A 81 0.59 9.85 -9.72
CA LYS A 81 -0.43 10.00 -10.75
C LYS A 81 -1.84 9.84 -10.20
N ILE A 82 -2.03 8.85 -9.33
CA ILE A 82 -3.32 8.63 -8.69
C ILE A 82 -3.69 9.83 -7.84
N LEU A 83 -2.73 10.33 -7.07
CA LEU A 83 -2.94 11.48 -6.22
C LEU A 83 -3.33 12.69 -7.04
N PHE A 84 -2.64 12.90 -8.15
CA PHE A 84 -2.91 14.01 -9.03
C PHE A 84 -4.32 13.94 -9.60
N THR A 85 -4.74 12.77 -10.04
CA THR A 85 -6.07 12.56 -10.57
C THR A 85 -7.13 12.79 -9.51
N LYS A 86 -6.85 12.28 -8.31
CA LYS A 86 -7.79 12.34 -7.20
C LYS A 86 -8.03 13.77 -6.75
N TYR A 87 -6.99 14.58 -6.76
CA TYR A 87 -7.07 15.96 -6.31
C TYR A 87 -6.93 16.96 -7.44
N ASP A 88 -7.23 16.53 -8.64
CA ASP A 88 -7.14 17.42 -9.77
C ASP A 88 -8.20 18.48 -9.67
N ILE A 89 -7.76 19.68 -9.73
CA ILE A 89 -8.65 20.78 -9.58
C ILE A 89 -8.61 21.68 -10.78
N GLU A 90 -8.12 21.16 -11.89
CA GLU A 90 -7.97 21.89 -13.05
C GLU A 90 -9.18 22.62 -13.53
#